data_96c10730a33e09008f6b0e858ae7bcff
#
_entry.id   96c10730a33e09008f6b0e858ae7bcff
#
_cell.length_a   1.000
_cell.length_b   1.000
_cell.length_c   1.000
_cell.angle_alpha   90.00
_cell.angle_beta   90.00
_cell.angle_gamma   90.00
#
_symmetry.space_group_name_H-M   'P 1'
#
loop_
_entity.id
_entity.type
_entity.pdbx_description
1 polymer ?
#
loop_
_entity_poly.entity_id
_entity_poly.type
_entity_poly.pdbx_seq_one_letter_code
_entity_poly.pdbx_strand_id
1 'polypeptide(L)'
;MGEIETLMLPEMADIWQQTLGWQPEAEQRQQFQRLYELILVGNRQLNLTRITEPTEFWEKHLWDSLRGIAPLLSSHSEGTSDRLSLPSVERAIDIGTGGGFPGIPIAIALSHCTVTLLDATRKKIAFLETLIDQMGIQNAATLTGRAEEIGQHPQHRASYDLALVRAVATASVCAEYALPLLKPGGLAILYRGQWTEEETNALQPALVQLGGVIESIEGFTTPCSHSDRHCLYLRKVAPTPREFPRTVGLPAQKPL
;
A
#
# COMPACT_ATOMS: atom_id res chain seq x y z
N MET A 1 -8.09 18.19 -34.22
CA MET A 1 -7.58 17.97 -32.85
C MET A 1 -8.83 17.76 -32.02
N GLY A 2 -9.22 16.47 -31.81
CA GLY A 2 -10.39 16.17 -31.00
C GLY A 2 -10.12 16.59 -29.57
N GLU A 3 -11.05 17.28 -28.94
CA GLU A 3 -11.09 17.53 -27.51
C GLU A 3 -11.02 16.17 -26.82
N ILE A 4 -9.98 15.95 -26.02
CA ILE A 4 -9.92 14.81 -25.12
C ILE A 4 -10.95 15.16 -24.04
N GLU A 5 -12.11 14.53 -24.10
CA GLU A 5 -13.07 14.57 -23.01
C GLU A 5 -12.32 14.17 -21.74
N THR A 6 -12.10 15.11 -20.84
CA THR A 6 -11.39 14.85 -19.59
C THR A 6 -12.30 13.98 -18.73
N LEU A 7 -12.01 12.69 -18.68
CA LEU A 7 -12.74 11.76 -17.83
C LEU A 7 -12.57 12.17 -16.38
N MET A 8 -13.67 12.44 -15.68
CA MET A 8 -13.67 12.87 -14.28
C MET A 8 -13.89 11.67 -13.36
N LEU A 9 -13.13 11.62 -12.27
CA LEU A 9 -13.39 10.67 -11.19
C LEU A 9 -14.73 11.01 -10.51
N PRO A 10 -15.53 10.01 -10.09
CA PRO A 10 -16.74 10.25 -9.32
C PRO A 10 -16.39 10.78 -7.92
N GLU A 11 -17.19 11.69 -7.38
CA GLU A 11 -16.92 12.27 -6.04
C GLU A 11 -17.06 11.26 -4.90
N MET A 12 -18.09 10.43 -4.91
CA MET A 12 -18.35 9.33 -3.96
C MET A 12 -18.23 9.73 -2.48
N ALA A 13 -18.56 10.97 -2.13
CA ALA A 13 -18.38 11.52 -0.78
C ALA A 13 -19.04 10.66 0.31
N ASP A 14 -20.29 10.23 0.09
CA ASP A 14 -21.01 9.39 1.04
C ASP A 14 -20.36 8.02 1.24
N ILE A 15 -19.82 7.44 0.16
CA ILE A 15 -19.16 6.13 0.22
C ILE A 15 -17.84 6.23 0.98
N TRP A 16 -17.04 7.28 0.74
CA TRP A 16 -15.84 7.55 1.53
C TRP A 16 -16.16 7.61 3.02
N GLN A 17 -17.16 8.41 3.40
CA GLN A 17 -17.55 8.58 4.79
C GLN A 17 -18.09 7.30 5.43
N GLN A 18 -18.98 6.59 4.73
CA GLN A 18 -19.62 5.37 5.26
C GLN A 18 -18.63 4.20 5.42
N THR A 19 -17.68 4.07 4.50
CA THR A 19 -16.81 2.89 4.44
C THR A 19 -15.45 3.08 5.10
N LEU A 20 -14.94 4.32 5.15
CA LEU A 20 -13.63 4.63 5.75
C LEU A 20 -13.72 5.52 7.00
N GLY A 21 -14.91 6.09 7.31
CA GLY A 21 -15.04 7.13 8.33
C GLY A 21 -14.27 8.41 8.01
N TRP A 22 -13.96 8.62 6.74
CA TRP A 22 -13.14 9.70 6.23
C TRP A 22 -13.59 10.09 4.81
N GLN A 23 -13.34 11.31 4.42
CA GLN A 23 -13.53 11.78 3.05
C GLN A 23 -12.40 12.74 2.65
N PRO A 24 -11.99 12.76 1.37
CA PRO A 24 -10.94 13.67 0.92
C PRO A 24 -11.41 15.12 0.94
N GLU A 25 -10.53 16.02 1.35
CA GLU A 25 -10.71 17.46 1.21
C GLU A 25 -10.64 17.89 -0.26
N ALA A 26 -11.01 19.15 -0.55
CA ALA A 26 -11.05 19.66 -1.91
C ALA A 26 -9.70 19.53 -2.64
N GLU A 27 -8.61 19.83 -1.95
CA GLU A 27 -7.25 19.69 -2.49
C GLU A 27 -6.89 18.23 -2.77
N GLN A 28 -7.21 17.32 -1.85
CA GLN A 28 -6.96 15.87 -2.04
C GLN A 28 -7.78 15.30 -3.21
N ARG A 29 -9.03 15.76 -3.40
CA ARG A 29 -9.83 15.37 -4.57
C ARG A 29 -9.18 15.82 -5.88
N GLN A 30 -8.65 17.05 -5.93
CA GLN A 30 -7.91 17.55 -7.09
C GLN A 30 -6.64 16.74 -7.33
N GLN A 31 -5.92 16.37 -6.29
CA GLN A 31 -4.73 15.51 -6.38
C GLN A 31 -5.10 14.10 -6.89
N PHE A 32 -6.20 13.50 -6.44
CA PHE A 32 -6.67 12.21 -6.96
C PHE A 32 -7.06 12.30 -8.44
N GLN A 33 -7.76 13.36 -8.86
CA GLN A 33 -8.08 13.60 -10.25
C GLN A 33 -6.79 13.74 -11.08
N ARG A 34 -5.83 14.51 -10.61
CA ARG A 34 -4.55 14.69 -11.28
C ARG A 34 -3.75 13.39 -11.37
N LEU A 35 -3.74 12.60 -10.30
CA LEU A 35 -3.13 11.25 -10.31
C LEU A 35 -3.75 10.38 -11.40
N TYR A 36 -5.07 10.34 -11.50
CA TYR A 36 -5.78 9.58 -12.53
C TYR A 36 -5.35 9.99 -13.95
N GLU A 37 -5.36 11.28 -14.25
CA GLU A 37 -4.93 11.82 -15.55
C GLU A 37 -3.50 11.42 -15.91
N LEU A 38 -2.57 11.57 -14.97
CA LEU A 38 -1.16 11.24 -15.19
C LEU A 38 -0.95 9.73 -15.37
N ILE A 39 -1.68 8.90 -14.62
CA ILE A 39 -1.65 7.44 -14.80
C ILE A 39 -2.17 7.06 -16.19
N LEU A 40 -3.27 7.66 -16.68
CA LEU A 40 -3.77 7.39 -18.03
C LEU A 40 -2.75 7.76 -19.11
N VAL A 41 -2.07 8.88 -18.95
CA VAL A 41 -1.00 9.31 -19.89
C VAL A 41 0.17 8.33 -19.85
N GLY A 42 0.69 8.01 -18.66
CA GLY A 42 1.82 7.07 -18.50
C GLY A 42 1.49 5.65 -18.94
N ASN A 43 0.25 5.25 -18.77
CA ASN A 43 -0.22 3.91 -19.11
C ASN A 43 -0.12 3.59 -20.62
N ARG A 44 -0.16 4.62 -21.47
CA ARG A 44 0.03 4.47 -22.93
C ARG A 44 1.41 3.92 -23.31
N GLN A 45 2.39 4.08 -22.42
CA GLN A 45 3.79 3.70 -22.68
C GLN A 45 4.29 2.54 -21.79
N LEU A 46 3.77 2.43 -20.56
CA LEU A 46 4.36 1.59 -19.52
C LEU A 46 3.49 0.43 -19.02
N ASN A 47 2.25 0.31 -19.52
CA ASN A 47 1.29 -0.70 -19.04
C ASN A 47 1.19 -0.73 -17.50
N LEU A 48 0.97 0.44 -16.89
CA LEU A 48 0.90 0.62 -15.44
C LEU A 48 -0.30 -0.08 -14.82
N THR A 49 -1.44 -0.01 -15.51
CA THR A 49 -2.71 -0.61 -15.08
C THR A 49 -3.58 -0.99 -16.29
N ARG A 50 -4.48 -1.95 -16.08
CA ARG A 50 -5.57 -2.26 -17.02
C ARG A 50 -6.87 -1.51 -16.69
N ILE A 51 -6.88 -0.82 -15.54
CA ILE A 51 -8.04 -0.14 -14.99
C ILE A 51 -7.97 1.32 -15.41
N THR A 52 -8.82 1.72 -16.36
CA THR A 52 -8.82 3.06 -16.98
C THR A 52 -10.19 3.75 -16.92
N GLU A 53 -11.26 3.03 -16.59
CA GLU A 53 -12.58 3.59 -16.41
C GLU A 53 -12.64 4.33 -15.06
N PRO A 54 -13.23 5.55 -14.99
CA PRO A 54 -13.16 6.39 -13.78
C PRO A 54 -13.68 5.74 -12.51
N THR A 55 -14.84 5.10 -12.53
CA THR A 55 -15.45 4.46 -11.34
C THR A 55 -14.63 3.25 -10.90
N GLU A 56 -14.16 2.46 -11.86
CA GLU A 56 -13.31 1.31 -11.58
C GLU A 56 -11.95 1.74 -11.02
N PHE A 57 -11.36 2.82 -11.56
CA PHE A 57 -10.11 3.40 -11.06
C PHE A 57 -10.29 3.94 -9.64
N TRP A 58 -11.38 4.69 -9.40
CA TRP A 58 -11.71 5.18 -8.08
C TRP A 58 -11.79 4.05 -7.06
N GLU A 59 -12.54 2.97 -7.35
CA GLU A 59 -12.71 1.86 -6.43
C GLU A 59 -11.41 1.06 -6.22
N LYS A 60 -10.77 0.60 -7.32
CA LYS A 60 -9.68 -0.36 -7.25
C LYS A 60 -8.30 0.26 -7.00
N HIS A 61 -8.15 1.56 -7.27
CA HIS A 61 -6.87 2.24 -7.06
C HIS A 61 -6.90 3.23 -5.92
N LEU A 62 -7.96 4.02 -5.76
CA LEU A 62 -8.02 5.00 -4.67
C LEU A 62 -8.64 4.41 -3.41
N TRP A 63 -9.89 3.99 -3.49
CA TRP A 63 -10.61 3.48 -2.34
C TRP A 63 -9.95 2.24 -1.72
N ASP A 64 -9.60 1.24 -2.54
CA ASP A 64 -8.94 0.01 -2.08
C ASP A 64 -7.59 0.32 -1.39
N SER A 65 -6.81 1.27 -1.94
CA SER A 65 -5.55 1.72 -1.32
C SER A 65 -5.76 2.30 0.08
N LEU A 66 -6.80 3.12 0.26
CA LEU A 66 -7.09 3.80 1.52
C LEU A 66 -7.85 2.90 2.51
N ARG A 67 -8.57 1.87 2.03
CA ARG A 67 -9.28 0.92 2.89
C ARG A 67 -8.33 0.23 3.88
N GLY A 68 -7.13 -0.14 3.44
CA GLY A 68 -6.13 -0.76 4.31
C GLY A 68 -5.65 0.15 5.44
N ILE A 69 -5.65 1.46 5.24
CA ILE A 69 -5.24 2.44 6.25
C ILE A 69 -6.44 3.15 6.93
N ALA A 70 -7.67 2.69 6.73
CA ALA A 70 -8.86 3.31 7.32
C ALA A 70 -8.74 3.57 8.83
N PRO A 71 -8.13 2.69 9.65
CA PRO A 71 -7.90 2.97 11.07
C PRO A 71 -7.02 4.20 11.35
N LEU A 72 -6.11 4.56 10.41
CA LEU A 72 -5.24 5.73 10.51
C LEU A 72 -5.93 7.02 10.06
N LEU A 73 -6.89 6.93 9.13
CA LEU A 73 -7.63 8.09 8.60
C LEU A 73 -8.60 8.67 9.64
N SER A 74 -9.19 7.81 10.49
CA SER A 74 -10.19 8.20 11.47
C SER A 74 -9.63 8.64 12.83
N SER A 75 -8.32 8.63 13.04
CA SER A 75 -7.69 8.97 14.33
C SER A 75 -7.78 10.45 14.73
N HIS A 76 -8.39 11.31 13.91
CA HIS A 76 -8.66 12.72 14.22
C HIS A 76 -10.05 12.95 14.83
N SER A 77 -10.90 11.92 14.99
CA SER A 77 -12.15 12.00 15.70
C SER A 77 -12.04 11.33 17.07
N GLU A 78 -12.08 12.13 18.14
CA GLU A 78 -12.10 11.70 19.53
C GLU A 78 -13.21 10.68 19.79
N GLY A 79 -12.88 9.50 20.33
CA GLY A 79 -13.86 8.72 21.08
C GLY A 79 -14.18 7.28 20.70
N THR A 80 -13.24 6.44 20.24
CA THR A 80 -13.45 4.98 20.23
C THR A 80 -12.19 4.23 20.63
N SER A 81 -12.21 3.69 21.86
CA SER A 81 -11.10 3.02 22.54
C SER A 81 -10.82 1.57 22.10
N ASP A 82 -11.37 1.11 20.99
CA ASP A 82 -11.31 -0.32 20.59
C ASP A 82 -10.73 -0.56 19.18
N ARG A 83 -10.00 0.40 18.64
CA ARG A 83 -9.30 0.25 17.35
C ARG A 83 -7.80 0.18 17.60
N LEU A 84 -7.13 -0.66 16.76
CA LEU A 84 -5.68 -0.79 16.66
C LEU A 84 -4.95 0.47 17.18
N SER A 85 -4.29 0.39 18.34
CA SER A 85 -3.45 1.48 18.83
C SER A 85 -2.22 1.57 17.93
N LEU A 86 -2.39 2.23 16.78
CA LEU A 86 -1.28 2.50 15.90
C LEU A 86 -0.53 3.71 16.45
N PRO A 87 0.79 3.58 16.72
CA PRO A 87 1.63 4.76 16.94
C PRO A 87 1.56 5.67 15.71
N SER A 88 1.86 6.95 15.88
CA SER A 88 1.92 7.88 14.75
C SER A 88 2.78 7.28 13.64
N VAL A 89 2.20 7.11 12.44
CA VAL A 89 2.93 6.59 11.29
C VAL A 89 3.64 7.74 10.60
N GLU A 90 4.95 7.83 10.80
CA GLU A 90 5.78 8.89 10.18
C GLU A 90 6.44 8.43 8.88
N ARG A 91 6.75 7.13 8.78
CA ARG A 91 7.45 6.55 7.63
C ARG A 91 6.77 5.28 7.14
N ALA A 92 6.29 5.31 5.92
CA ALA A 92 5.73 4.14 5.24
C ALA A 92 6.59 3.71 4.05
N ILE A 93 6.50 2.42 3.69
CA ILE A 93 7.09 1.88 2.46
C ILE A 93 6.04 1.07 1.71
N ASP A 94 5.88 1.35 0.41
CA ASP A 94 5.04 0.60 -0.52
C ASP A 94 5.92 -0.34 -1.34
N ILE A 95 5.83 -1.64 -1.09
CA ILE A 95 6.71 -2.68 -1.65
C ILE A 95 6.09 -3.24 -2.93
N GLY A 96 6.78 -3.04 -4.05
CA GLY A 96 6.25 -3.39 -5.36
C GLY A 96 5.18 -2.41 -5.83
N THR A 97 5.41 -1.12 -5.61
CA THR A 97 4.44 -0.04 -5.80
C THR A 97 3.84 0.05 -7.21
N GLY A 98 4.51 -0.48 -8.23
CA GLY A 98 4.00 -0.54 -9.60
C GLY A 98 3.71 0.85 -10.17
N GLY A 99 2.44 1.16 -10.38
CA GLY A 99 1.96 2.48 -10.82
C GLY A 99 1.78 3.48 -9.67
N GLY A 100 2.33 3.20 -8.47
CA GLY A 100 2.21 4.07 -7.30
C GLY A 100 1.08 3.70 -6.34
N PHE A 101 0.57 2.47 -6.40
CA PHE A 101 -0.56 2.02 -5.59
C PHE A 101 -0.20 0.85 -4.66
N PRO A 102 -0.47 0.96 -3.34
CA PRO A 102 -1.27 1.99 -2.65
C PRO A 102 -0.54 3.27 -2.25
N GLY A 103 0.77 3.41 -2.47
CA GLY A 103 1.63 4.43 -1.88
C GLY A 103 1.23 5.87 -2.17
N ILE A 104 0.95 6.25 -3.43
CA ILE A 104 0.59 7.64 -3.79
C ILE A 104 -0.75 8.06 -3.17
N PRO A 105 -1.85 7.29 -3.26
CA PRO A 105 -3.08 7.63 -2.53
C PRO A 105 -2.87 7.83 -1.03
N ILE A 106 -2.00 7.02 -0.41
CA ILE A 106 -1.67 7.15 1.01
C ILE A 106 -0.86 8.42 1.29
N ALA A 107 0.10 8.77 0.44
CA ALA A 107 0.84 10.03 0.56
C ALA A 107 -0.08 11.25 0.47
N ILE A 108 -1.09 11.21 -0.42
CA ILE A 108 -2.10 12.27 -0.54
C ILE A 108 -2.97 12.34 0.73
N ALA A 109 -3.40 11.19 1.27
CA ALA A 109 -4.30 11.16 2.41
C ALA A 109 -3.61 11.46 3.75
N LEU A 110 -2.32 11.10 3.90
CA LEU A 110 -1.51 11.26 5.12
C LEU A 110 -0.33 12.20 4.86
N SER A 111 -0.58 13.50 4.80
CA SER A 111 0.44 14.52 4.48
C SER A 111 1.63 14.56 5.46
N HIS A 112 1.44 14.09 6.70
CA HIS A 112 2.49 13.99 7.73
C HIS A 112 3.37 12.74 7.61
N CYS A 113 2.96 11.76 6.79
CA CYS A 113 3.67 10.49 6.61
C CYS A 113 4.55 10.54 5.35
N THR A 114 5.84 10.26 5.48
CA THR A 114 6.73 10.09 4.33
C THR A 114 6.59 8.67 3.76
N VAL A 115 6.22 8.56 2.48
CA VAL A 115 5.99 7.30 1.79
C VAL A 115 7.13 7.00 0.82
N THR A 116 7.83 5.87 1.02
CA THR A 116 8.83 5.35 0.10
C THR A 116 8.17 4.39 -0.89
N LEU A 117 8.28 4.67 -2.19
CA LEU A 117 7.73 3.88 -3.29
C LEU A 117 8.82 2.96 -3.85
N LEU A 118 8.79 1.68 -3.48
CA LEU A 118 9.80 0.70 -3.88
C LEU A 118 9.30 -0.16 -5.05
N ASP A 119 10.06 -0.20 -6.15
CA ASP A 119 9.86 -1.17 -7.25
C ASP A 119 11.20 -1.56 -7.87
N ALA A 120 11.33 -2.80 -8.34
CA ALA A 120 12.52 -3.27 -9.03
C ALA A 120 12.62 -2.77 -10.48
N THR A 121 11.53 -2.24 -11.04
CA THR A 121 11.40 -1.84 -12.44
C THR A 121 11.78 -0.38 -12.64
N ARG A 122 13.00 -0.11 -13.07
CA ARG A 122 13.53 1.25 -13.27
C ARG A 122 12.60 2.18 -14.06
N LYS A 123 11.95 1.66 -15.13
CA LYS A 123 11.04 2.47 -15.96
C LYS A 123 9.80 2.95 -15.18
N LYS A 124 9.27 2.12 -14.27
CA LYS A 124 8.16 2.50 -13.41
C LYS A 124 8.59 3.56 -12.39
N ILE A 125 9.76 3.38 -11.79
CA ILE A 125 10.32 4.35 -10.84
C ILE A 125 10.56 5.71 -11.51
N ALA A 126 11.18 5.76 -12.69
CA ALA A 126 11.38 7.01 -13.43
C ALA A 126 10.04 7.71 -13.78
N PHE A 127 9.00 6.94 -14.08
CA PHE A 127 7.66 7.49 -14.25
C PHE A 127 7.12 8.08 -12.94
N LEU A 128 7.26 7.36 -11.82
CA LEU A 128 6.79 7.84 -10.51
C LEU A 128 7.53 9.10 -10.05
N GLU A 129 8.83 9.22 -10.32
CA GLU A 129 9.59 10.45 -10.08
C GLU A 129 8.97 11.64 -10.82
N THR A 130 8.72 11.47 -12.11
CA THR A 130 8.07 12.51 -12.93
C THR A 130 6.65 12.82 -12.44
N LEU A 131 5.88 11.80 -12.02
CA LEU A 131 4.53 11.96 -11.50
C LEU A 131 4.53 12.75 -10.18
N ILE A 132 5.40 12.40 -9.23
CA ILE A 132 5.56 13.09 -7.94
C ILE A 132 5.88 14.57 -8.18
N ASP A 133 6.84 14.86 -9.06
CA ASP A 133 7.23 16.24 -9.40
C ASP A 133 6.07 17.02 -10.02
N GLN A 134 5.35 16.45 -10.98
CA GLN A 134 4.20 17.09 -11.63
C GLN A 134 3.00 17.31 -10.71
N MET A 135 2.86 16.50 -9.68
CA MET A 135 1.83 16.63 -8.65
C MET A 135 2.24 17.54 -7.49
N GLY A 136 3.53 17.87 -7.37
CA GLY A 136 4.05 18.66 -6.24
C GLY A 136 3.99 17.92 -4.90
N ILE A 137 3.97 16.56 -4.90
CA ILE A 137 3.92 15.76 -3.68
C ILE A 137 5.29 15.80 -2.99
N GLN A 138 5.35 16.35 -1.76
CA GLN A 138 6.59 16.53 -1.02
C GLN A 138 6.93 15.39 -0.06
N ASN A 139 5.95 14.54 0.28
CA ASN A 139 6.07 13.46 1.25
C ASN A 139 6.11 12.06 0.60
N ALA A 140 6.44 11.97 -0.68
CA ALA A 140 6.70 10.71 -1.37
C ALA A 140 8.10 10.72 -1.97
N ALA A 141 8.80 9.58 -1.88
CA ALA A 141 10.12 9.37 -2.48
C ALA A 141 10.18 8.01 -3.15
N THR A 142 10.89 7.91 -4.27
CA THR A 142 11.06 6.66 -5.00
C THR A 142 12.31 5.92 -4.55
N LEU A 143 12.28 4.58 -4.67
CA LEU A 143 13.41 3.71 -4.41
C LEU A 143 13.44 2.57 -5.43
N THR A 144 14.53 2.48 -6.22
CA THR A 144 14.72 1.37 -7.15
C THR A 144 15.46 0.22 -6.48
N GLY A 145 14.88 -0.97 -6.44
CA GLY A 145 15.56 -2.16 -5.90
C GLY A 145 14.61 -3.34 -5.70
N ARG A 146 15.22 -4.48 -5.41
CA ARG A 146 14.50 -5.68 -4.99
C ARG A 146 14.22 -5.58 -3.49
N ALA A 147 13.03 -6.02 -3.06
CA ALA A 147 12.67 -6.00 -1.64
C ALA A 147 13.66 -6.78 -0.77
N GLU A 148 14.19 -7.88 -1.30
CA GLU A 148 15.20 -8.70 -0.65
C GLU A 148 16.51 -7.93 -0.38
N GLU A 149 16.97 -7.11 -1.32
CA GLU A 149 18.18 -6.28 -1.18
C GLU A 149 17.94 -5.12 -0.22
N ILE A 150 16.81 -4.42 -0.38
CA ILE A 150 16.45 -3.27 0.44
C ILE A 150 16.22 -3.69 1.90
N GLY A 151 15.63 -4.86 2.14
CA GLY A 151 15.43 -5.41 3.50
C GLY A 151 16.73 -5.79 4.23
N GLN A 152 17.83 -5.98 3.50
CA GLN A 152 19.17 -6.18 4.04
C GLN A 152 19.97 -4.86 4.18
N HIS A 153 19.52 -3.79 3.52
CA HIS A 153 20.27 -2.53 3.50
C HIS A 153 20.13 -1.78 4.84
N PRO A 154 21.25 -1.38 5.50
CA PRO A 154 21.22 -0.79 6.84
C PRO A 154 20.36 0.46 6.99
N GLN A 155 20.20 1.27 5.93
CA GLN A 155 19.37 2.50 5.95
C GLN A 155 17.86 2.22 5.90
N HIS A 156 17.46 1.01 5.46
CA HIS A 156 16.06 0.66 5.28
C HIS A 156 15.58 -0.41 6.27
N ARG A 157 16.47 -1.31 6.69
CA ARG A 157 16.15 -2.35 7.66
C ARG A 157 15.70 -1.73 8.98
N ALA A 158 14.56 -2.21 9.51
CA ALA A 158 13.95 -1.74 10.77
C ALA A 158 13.77 -0.20 10.83
N SER A 159 13.38 0.42 9.72
CA SER A 159 13.32 1.89 9.58
C SER A 159 11.92 2.43 9.34
N TYR A 160 10.93 1.58 9.08
CA TYR A 160 9.56 2.00 8.73
C TYR A 160 8.56 1.65 9.83
N ASP A 161 7.56 2.51 9.99
CA ASP A 161 6.44 2.28 10.89
C ASP A 161 5.37 1.43 10.22
N LEU A 162 5.21 1.60 8.88
CA LEU A 162 4.22 0.94 8.06
C LEU A 162 4.85 0.38 6.78
N ALA A 163 4.52 -0.87 6.45
CA ALA A 163 4.85 -1.49 5.16
C ALA A 163 3.55 -1.91 4.45
N LEU A 164 3.44 -1.57 3.18
CA LEU A 164 2.28 -1.84 2.34
C LEU A 164 2.68 -2.81 1.25
N VAL A 165 1.89 -3.85 1.02
CA VAL A 165 2.15 -4.83 -0.03
C VAL A 165 0.86 -5.21 -0.74
N ARG A 166 0.76 -4.89 -2.03
CA ARG A 166 -0.41 -5.19 -2.86
C ARG A 166 -0.01 -5.88 -4.16
N ALA A 167 -0.63 -7.01 -4.47
CA ALA A 167 -0.47 -7.75 -5.72
C ALA A 167 0.99 -8.14 -6.08
N VAL A 168 1.82 -8.47 -5.08
CA VAL A 168 3.24 -8.81 -5.28
C VAL A 168 3.46 -10.33 -5.34
N ALA A 169 3.04 -11.08 -4.30
CA ALA A 169 3.30 -12.52 -4.16
C ALA A 169 2.34 -13.18 -3.15
N THR A 170 2.61 -14.43 -2.76
CA THR A 170 1.92 -15.11 -1.65
C THR A 170 2.14 -14.37 -0.34
N ALA A 171 1.30 -14.61 0.67
CA ALA A 171 1.36 -13.87 1.93
C ALA A 171 2.67 -14.08 2.70
N SER A 172 3.21 -15.31 2.73
CA SER A 172 4.49 -15.59 3.39
C SER A 172 5.66 -14.87 2.73
N VAL A 173 5.67 -14.79 1.39
CA VAL A 173 6.66 -14.02 0.63
C VAL A 173 6.54 -12.52 0.92
N CYS A 174 5.30 -12.00 0.92
CA CYS A 174 5.04 -10.59 1.27
C CYS A 174 5.47 -10.27 2.70
N ALA A 175 5.24 -11.17 3.65
CA ALA A 175 5.70 -11.03 5.03
C ALA A 175 7.23 -11.00 5.13
N GLU A 176 7.94 -11.87 4.36
CA GLU A 176 9.40 -11.88 4.32
C GLU A 176 9.97 -10.58 3.72
N TYR A 177 9.26 -9.94 2.78
CA TYR A 177 9.67 -8.64 2.24
C TYR A 177 9.40 -7.48 3.21
N ALA A 178 8.30 -7.52 3.94
CA ALA A 178 7.84 -6.42 4.77
C ALA A 178 8.48 -6.38 6.17
N LEU A 179 8.46 -7.51 6.89
CA LEU A 179 8.85 -7.55 8.30
C LEU A 179 10.30 -7.10 8.58
N PRO A 180 11.31 -7.42 7.73
CA PRO A 180 12.66 -6.91 7.95
C PRO A 180 12.78 -5.38 7.90
N LEU A 181 11.90 -4.71 7.14
CA LEU A 181 11.90 -3.25 6.95
C LEU A 181 11.25 -2.51 8.13
N LEU A 182 10.37 -3.18 8.88
CA LEU A 182 9.62 -2.57 9.96
C LEU A 182 10.45 -2.40 11.24
N LYS A 183 10.25 -1.28 11.92
CA LYS A 183 10.66 -1.06 13.31
C LYS A 183 9.96 -2.09 14.23
N PRO A 184 10.50 -2.39 15.42
CA PRO A 184 9.73 -3.09 16.46
C PRO A 184 8.41 -2.37 16.73
N GLY A 185 7.30 -3.10 16.78
CA GLY A 185 5.95 -2.52 16.87
C GLY A 185 5.36 -1.99 15.57
N GLY A 186 6.12 -1.96 14.47
CA GLY A 186 5.63 -1.55 13.15
C GLY A 186 4.62 -2.53 12.56
N LEU A 187 3.85 -2.07 11.58
CA LEU A 187 2.73 -2.79 10.98
C LEU A 187 2.96 -3.04 9.49
N ALA A 188 2.74 -4.26 9.00
CA ALA A 188 2.59 -4.53 7.58
C ALA A 188 1.11 -4.73 7.24
N ILE A 189 0.68 -4.14 6.12
CA ILE A 189 -0.67 -4.33 5.55
C ILE A 189 -0.51 -5.07 4.23
N LEU A 190 -1.04 -6.30 4.18
CA LEU A 190 -1.10 -7.10 2.97
C LEU A 190 -2.51 -7.00 2.38
N TYR A 191 -2.63 -6.43 1.19
CA TYR A 191 -3.89 -6.32 0.45
C TYR A 191 -4.14 -7.62 -0.32
N ARG A 192 -5.27 -8.26 -0.05
CA ARG A 192 -5.62 -9.56 -0.64
C ARG A 192 -7.01 -9.52 -1.26
N GLY A 193 -7.25 -10.44 -2.20
CA GLY A 193 -8.61 -10.77 -2.65
C GLY A 193 -9.33 -11.63 -1.62
N GLN A 194 -9.82 -12.78 -2.02
CA GLN A 194 -10.31 -13.78 -1.09
C GLN A 194 -9.18 -14.27 -0.17
N TRP A 195 -9.55 -14.64 1.05
CA TRP A 195 -8.62 -15.15 2.05
C TRP A 195 -9.29 -16.25 2.86
N THR A 196 -8.57 -17.31 3.17
CA THR A 196 -9.11 -18.49 3.85
C THR A 196 -8.40 -18.76 5.18
N GLU A 197 -9.00 -19.62 5.99
CA GLU A 197 -8.40 -20.09 7.23
C GLU A 197 -7.14 -20.94 6.97
N GLU A 198 -7.15 -21.73 5.88
CA GLU A 198 -5.99 -22.51 5.45
C GLU A 198 -4.80 -21.60 5.10
N GLU A 199 -5.04 -20.50 4.41
CA GLU A 199 -3.99 -19.51 4.10
C GLU A 199 -3.47 -18.84 5.38
N THR A 200 -4.35 -18.58 6.36
CA THR A 200 -3.98 -18.05 7.68
C THR A 200 -3.05 -19.04 8.40
N ASN A 201 -3.41 -20.30 8.45
CA ASN A 201 -2.62 -21.36 9.09
C ASN A 201 -1.28 -21.58 8.38
N ALA A 202 -1.24 -21.48 7.06
CA ALA A 202 -0.02 -21.59 6.26
C ALA A 202 0.93 -20.39 6.46
N LEU A 203 0.41 -19.22 6.80
CA LEU A 203 1.21 -18.02 7.05
C LEU A 203 1.92 -18.04 8.44
N GLN A 204 1.30 -18.66 9.45
CA GLN A 204 1.79 -18.64 10.84
C GLN A 204 3.26 -19.07 11.00
N PRO A 205 3.75 -20.20 10.43
CA PRO A 205 5.14 -20.61 10.57
C PRO A 205 6.14 -19.57 10.03
N ALA A 206 5.81 -18.91 8.92
CA ALA A 206 6.63 -17.85 8.35
C ALA A 206 6.72 -16.65 9.30
N LEU A 207 5.60 -16.23 9.89
CA LEU A 207 5.57 -15.10 10.83
C LEU A 207 6.41 -15.36 12.08
N VAL A 208 6.34 -16.58 12.63
CA VAL A 208 7.19 -16.96 13.78
C VAL A 208 8.66 -16.80 13.45
N GLN A 209 9.11 -17.25 12.28
CA GLN A 209 10.50 -17.12 11.84
C GLN A 209 10.90 -15.66 11.60
N LEU A 210 9.99 -14.83 11.12
CA LEU A 210 10.25 -13.44 10.74
C LEU A 210 10.10 -12.45 11.93
N GLY A 211 9.62 -12.92 13.08
CA GLY A 211 9.37 -12.09 14.26
C GLY A 211 8.08 -11.27 14.16
N GLY A 212 7.06 -11.79 13.48
CA GLY A 212 5.76 -11.16 13.31
C GLY A 212 4.61 -12.00 13.87
N VAL A 213 3.45 -11.37 13.98
CA VAL A 213 2.16 -12.02 14.31
C VAL A 213 1.06 -11.43 13.45
N ILE A 214 0.00 -12.20 13.20
CA ILE A 214 -1.25 -11.63 12.66
C ILE A 214 -1.92 -10.88 13.80
N GLU A 215 -2.07 -9.58 13.64
CA GLU A 215 -2.82 -8.74 14.58
C GLU A 215 -4.31 -8.79 14.30
N SER A 216 -4.69 -8.64 13.03
CA SER A 216 -6.07 -8.80 12.59
C SER A 216 -6.14 -9.16 11.10
N ILE A 217 -7.28 -9.69 10.69
CA ILE A 217 -7.65 -9.92 9.30
C ILE A 217 -9.03 -9.29 9.12
N GLU A 218 -9.11 -8.27 8.27
CA GLU A 218 -10.37 -7.60 7.96
C GLU A 218 -10.87 -8.01 6.59
N GLY A 219 -12.01 -8.73 6.56
CA GLY A 219 -12.76 -9.01 5.34
C GLY A 219 -13.76 -7.89 5.08
N PHE A 220 -13.91 -7.48 3.82
CA PHE A 220 -14.87 -6.47 3.40
C PHE A 220 -15.27 -6.67 1.94
N THR A 221 -16.39 -6.06 1.55
CA THR A 221 -16.88 -6.03 0.18
C THR A 221 -16.66 -4.65 -0.42
N THR A 222 -16.16 -4.59 -1.64
CA THR A 222 -15.94 -3.32 -2.34
C THR A 222 -17.27 -2.64 -2.67
N PRO A 223 -17.36 -1.29 -2.60
CA PRO A 223 -18.65 -0.58 -2.63
C PRO A 223 -19.36 -0.60 -3.98
N CYS A 224 -18.64 -0.68 -5.10
CA CYS A 224 -19.22 -0.63 -6.43
C CYS A 224 -19.28 -2.00 -7.10
N SER A 225 -18.17 -2.72 -7.13
CA SER A 225 -18.08 -4.03 -7.80
C SER A 225 -18.51 -5.20 -6.93
N HIS A 226 -18.77 -4.98 -5.63
CA HIS A 226 -19.17 -5.99 -4.64
C HIS A 226 -18.23 -7.20 -4.59
N SER A 227 -16.93 -6.96 -4.79
CA SER A 227 -15.90 -7.99 -4.72
C SER A 227 -15.40 -8.17 -3.30
N ASP A 228 -15.21 -9.42 -2.87
CA ASP A 228 -14.61 -9.72 -1.58
C ASP A 228 -13.12 -9.35 -1.56
N ARG A 229 -12.71 -8.68 -0.50
CA ARG A 229 -11.34 -8.25 -0.24
C ARG A 229 -10.98 -8.46 1.22
N HIS A 230 -9.67 -8.57 1.46
CA HIS A 230 -9.12 -8.69 2.81
C HIS A 230 -7.89 -7.80 2.94
N CYS A 231 -7.74 -7.21 4.13
CA CYS A 231 -6.49 -6.63 4.60
C CYS A 231 -5.97 -7.45 5.77
N LEU A 232 -4.75 -7.96 5.66
CA LEU A 232 -4.06 -8.64 6.73
C LEU A 232 -3.13 -7.65 7.41
N TYR A 233 -3.27 -7.50 8.70
CA TYR A 233 -2.43 -6.64 9.53
C TYR A 233 -1.44 -7.51 10.30
N LEU A 234 -0.15 -7.36 9.97
CA LEU A 234 0.92 -8.14 10.58
C LEU A 234 1.76 -7.22 11.46
N ARG A 235 1.77 -7.48 12.77
CA ARG A 235 2.56 -6.71 13.75
C ARG A 235 3.95 -7.31 13.88
N LYS A 236 4.98 -6.46 13.83
CA LYS A 236 6.35 -6.86 14.17
C LYS A 236 6.54 -6.87 15.67
N VAL A 237 6.68 -8.05 16.26
CA VAL A 237 6.79 -8.25 17.72
C VAL A 237 8.20 -8.62 18.18
N ALA A 238 9.06 -9.08 17.27
CA ALA A 238 10.45 -9.42 17.55
C ALA A 238 11.38 -9.00 16.39
N PRO A 239 12.69 -8.83 16.63
CA PRO A 239 13.66 -8.59 15.55
C PRO A 239 13.63 -9.72 14.52
N THR A 240 13.54 -9.38 13.23
CA THR A 240 13.70 -10.36 12.16
C THR A 240 15.16 -10.82 12.09
N PRO A 241 15.45 -12.15 12.08
CA PRO A 241 16.79 -12.67 11.96
C PRO A 241 17.54 -12.14 10.73
N ARG A 242 18.88 -12.06 10.82
CA ARG A 242 19.70 -11.43 9.78
C ARG A 242 19.71 -12.15 8.44
N GLU A 243 19.42 -13.45 8.42
CA GLU A 243 19.26 -14.24 7.20
C GLU A 243 18.04 -13.83 6.35
N PHE A 244 17.08 -13.10 6.92
CA PHE A 244 15.89 -12.59 6.21
C PHE A 244 16.01 -11.09 5.92
N PRO A 245 15.50 -10.63 4.75
CA PRO A 245 14.99 -11.46 3.65
C PRO A 245 16.12 -12.30 3.07
N ARG A 246 15.77 -13.49 2.59
CA ARG A 246 16.70 -14.37 1.87
C ARG A 246 17.13 -13.75 0.55
N THR A 247 18.12 -14.33 -0.10
CA THR A 247 18.67 -13.82 -1.36
C THR A 247 17.59 -13.64 -2.44
N VAL A 248 17.83 -12.69 -3.34
CA VAL A 248 16.90 -12.30 -4.42
C VAL A 248 16.34 -13.52 -5.16
N GLY A 249 15.01 -13.57 -5.24
CA GLY A 249 14.23 -14.62 -5.90
C GLY A 249 14.00 -15.87 -5.06
N LEU A 250 14.76 -16.12 -4.01
CA LEU A 250 14.59 -17.32 -3.16
C LEU A 250 13.24 -17.32 -2.43
N PRO A 251 12.75 -16.21 -1.85
CA PRO A 251 11.42 -16.18 -1.23
C PRO A 251 10.31 -16.61 -2.17
N ALA A 252 10.32 -16.14 -3.41
CA ALA A 252 9.30 -16.49 -4.40
C ALA A 252 9.41 -17.94 -4.92
N GLN A 253 10.63 -18.49 -5.01
CA GLN A 253 10.86 -19.88 -5.45
C GLN A 253 10.56 -20.91 -4.36
N LYS A 254 10.82 -20.57 -3.11
CA LYS A 254 10.64 -21.42 -1.93
C LYS A 254 10.04 -20.60 -0.80
N PRO A 255 8.73 -20.30 -0.82
CA PRO A 255 8.04 -19.61 0.28
C PRO A 255 8.29 -20.29 1.63
N LEU A 256 8.31 -19.50 2.72
CA LEU A 256 8.41 -20.02 4.09
C LEU A 256 7.14 -20.75 4.48
#